data_5e22084d8c253b79de8eda1d01806523
#
_entry.id   5e22084d8c253b79de8eda1d01806523
#
_cell.length_a   1.000
_cell.length_b   1.000
_cell.length_c   1.000
_cell.angle_alpha   90.00
_cell.angle_beta   90.00
_cell.angle_gamma   90.00
#
_symmetry.space_group_name_H-M   'P 1'
#
loop_
_entity.id
_entity.type
_entity.pdbx_description
1 polymer ?
#
loop_
_entity_poly.entity_id
_entity_poly.type
_entity_poly.pdbx_seq_one_letter_code
_entity_poly.pdbx_strand_id
1 'polypeptide(L)' 'MAMDVDPIVGNWYQRLDKGREFEVVAFDEDEGIVEIQHSDGELEDLDIDAWYALELESIESPEDSSAPLD' A
#
# COMPACT_ATOMS: atom_id res chain seq x y z
N MET A 1 -6.34 18.03 4.74
CA MET A 1 -6.48 17.23 5.91
C MET A 1 -5.99 15.82 5.68
N ALA A 2 -5.10 15.40 6.50
CA ALA A 2 -4.55 14.07 6.36
C ALA A 2 -5.57 13.05 6.79
N MET A 3 -5.68 11.98 6.06
CA MET A 3 -6.52 10.89 6.44
C MET A 3 -5.67 9.67 6.61
N ASP A 4 -5.74 9.10 7.78
CA ASP A 4 -5.01 7.88 8.02
C ASP A 4 -5.73 6.73 7.34
N VAL A 5 -5.00 5.98 6.54
CA VAL A 5 -5.55 4.78 5.93
C VAL A 5 -4.86 3.58 6.56
N ASP A 6 -5.64 2.56 6.85
CA ASP A 6 -5.09 1.36 7.45
C ASP A 6 -4.40 0.51 6.42
N PRO A 7 -3.31 -0.18 6.81
CA PRO A 7 -2.62 -1.08 5.89
C PRO A 7 -3.37 -2.40 5.79
N ILE A 8 -4.23 -2.49 4.80
CA ILE A 8 -5.07 -3.67 4.62
C ILE A 8 -4.43 -4.55 3.56
N VAL A 9 -4.14 -5.79 3.93
CA VAL A 9 -3.50 -6.73 3.01
C VAL A 9 -4.37 -6.92 1.79
N GLY A 10 -3.76 -6.80 0.63
CA GLY A 10 -4.46 -6.95 -0.63
C GLY A 10 -4.92 -5.66 -1.25
N ASN A 11 -4.85 -4.56 -0.51
CA ASN A 11 -5.25 -3.27 -1.03
C ASN A 11 -4.06 -2.55 -1.60
N TRP A 12 -4.34 -1.64 -2.53
CA TRP A 12 -3.34 -0.83 -3.18
C TRP A 12 -3.42 0.60 -2.69
N TYR A 13 -2.28 1.25 -2.66
CA TYR A 13 -2.16 2.62 -2.18
C TYR A 13 -1.18 3.37 -3.05
N GLN A 14 -1.29 4.69 -3.03
CA GLN A 14 -0.38 5.56 -3.76
C GLN A 14 0.20 6.58 -2.80
N ARG A 15 1.51 6.77 -2.87
CA ARG A 15 2.17 7.82 -2.11
C ARG A 15 1.97 9.13 -2.84
N LEU A 16 1.33 10.07 -2.17
CA LEU A 16 0.99 11.33 -2.81
C LEU A 16 2.23 12.18 -3.07
N ASP A 17 3.24 12.04 -2.22
CA ASP A 17 4.45 12.86 -2.39
C ASP A 17 5.30 12.40 -3.55
N LYS A 18 5.24 11.13 -3.92
CA LYS A 18 6.08 10.59 -4.99
C LYS A 18 5.30 9.95 -6.11
N GLY A 19 4.02 9.79 -5.93
CA GLY A 19 3.19 9.19 -6.95
C GLY A 19 3.43 7.72 -7.18
N ARG A 20 4.07 7.04 -6.24
CA ARG A 20 4.37 5.62 -6.40
C ARG A 20 3.23 4.80 -5.86
N GLU A 21 2.96 3.70 -6.55
CA GLU A 21 1.88 2.79 -6.18
C GLU A 21 2.47 1.51 -5.64
N PHE A 22 1.78 0.94 -4.65
CA PHE A 22 2.23 -0.31 -4.06
C PHE A 22 1.04 -1.04 -3.47
N GLU A 23 1.26 -2.33 -3.21
CA GLU A 23 0.25 -3.18 -2.61
C GLU A 23 0.75 -3.63 -1.24
N VAL A 24 -0.15 -3.66 -0.27
CA VAL A 24 0.17 -4.25 1.03
C VAL A 24 0.05 -5.76 0.90
N VAL A 25 1.15 -6.45 1.11
CA VAL A 25 1.17 -7.90 0.96
C VAL A 25 1.22 -8.62 2.29
N ALA A 26 1.61 -7.94 3.36
CA ALA A 26 1.60 -8.54 4.69
C ALA A 26 1.59 -7.45 5.74
N PHE A 27 1.02 -7.77 6.88
CA PHE A 27 0.99 -6.83 7.99
C PHE A 27 1.11 -7.63 9.27
N ASP A 28 2.18 -7.36 10.03
CA ASP A 28 2.43 -8.04 11.29
C ASP A 28 2.06 -7.08 12.41
N GLU A 29 0.93 -7.31 13.03
CA GLU A 29 0.46 -6.43 14.09
C GLU A 29 1.35 -6.49 15.31
N ASP A 30 1.90 -7.66 15.61
CA ASP A 30 2.72 -7.81 16.80
C ASP A 30 4.01 -7.03 16.67
N GLU A 31 4.58 -7.04 15.48
CA GLU A 31 5.83 -6.33 15.24
C GLU A 31 5.61 -4.90 14.79
N GLY A 32 4.41 -4.59 14.33
CA GLY A 32 4.15 -3.27 13.80
C GLY A 32 4.85 -3.04 12.48
N ILE A 33 4.92 -4.06 11.63
CA ILE A 33 5.62 -3.99 10.36
C ILE A 33 4.63 -4.22 9.24
N VAL A 34 4.66 -3.35 8.25
CA VAL A 34 3.86 -3.48 7.05
C VAL A 34 4.79 -3.82 5.89
N GLU A 35 4.50 -4.91 5.22
CA GLU A 35 5.29 -5.28 4.05
C GLU A 35 4.52 -4.90 2.80
N ILE A 36 5.17 -4.16 1.93
CA ILE A 36 4.54 -3.67 0.70
C ILE A 36 5.33 -4.15 -0.49
N GLN A 37 4.64 -4.24 -1.62
CA GLN A 37 5.26 -4.57 -2.88
C GLN A 37 4.99 -3.45 -3.86
N HIS A 38 6.05 -2.85 -4.37
CA HIS A 38 5.92 -1.77 -5.34
C HIS A 38 5.48 -2.31 -6.68
N SER A 39 4.99 -1.44 -7.53
CA SER A 39 4.47 -1.87 -8.82
C SER A 39 5.52 -2.54 -9.69
N ASP A 40 6.80 -2.27 -9.43
CA ASP A 40 7.87 -2.92 -10.18
C ASP A 40 8.25 -4.26 -9.58
N GLY A 41 7.58 -4.70 -8.52
CA GLY A 41 7.84 -5.99 -7.92
C GLY A 41 8.75 -5.95 -6.71
N GLU A 42 9.26 -4.81 -6.36
CA GLU A 42 10.21 -4.70 -5.26
C GLU A 42 9.48 -4.70 -3.92
N LEU A 43 10.01 -5.43 -2.95
CA LEU A 43 9.42 -5.50 -1.62
C LEU A 43 10.10 -4.54 -0.68
N GLU A 44 9.32 -3.99 0.24
CA GLU A 44 9.85 -3.07 1.22
C GLU A 44 9.07 -3.22 2.52
N ASP A 45 9.75 -3.13 3.66
CA ASP A 45 9.12 -3.18 4.98
C ASP A 45 9.05 -1.79 5.55
N LEU A 46 7.92 -1.47 6.18
CA LEU A 46 7.72 -0.19 6.86
C LEU A 46 7.25 -0.43 8.27
N ASP A 47 7.77 0.36 9.22
CA ASP A 47 7.17 0.40 10.54
C ASP A 47 5.77 1.00 10.43
N ILE A 48 4.88 0.56 11.31
CA ILE A 48 3.53 1.11 11.29
C ILE A 48 3.54 2.62 11.52
N ASP A 49 4.47 3.12 12.32
CA ASP A 49 4.56 4.56 12.51
C ASP A 49 4.97 5.25 11.22
N ALA A 50 5.89 4.64 10.48
CA ALA A 50 6.29 5.20 9.19
C ALA A 50 5.14 5.17 8.21
N TRP A 51 4.33 4.10 8.26
CA TRP A 51 3.17 4.01 7.40
C TRP A 51 2.23 5.20 7.60
N TYR A 52 1.92 5.50 8.87
CA TYR A 52 0.97 6.58 9.15
C TYR A 52 1.58 7.95 8.93
N ALA A 53 2.91 8.03 8.84
CA ALA A 53 3.56 9.30 8.52
C ALA A 53 3.53 9.61 7.04
N LEU A 54 3.26 8.63 6.22
CA LEU A 54 3.19 8.83 4.77
C LEU A 54 1.84 9.42 4.40
N GLU A 55 1.84 10.19 3.33
CA GLU A 55 0.60 10.67 2.77
C GLU A 55 0.18 9.70 1.69
N LEU A 56 -0.87 8.94 1.99
CA LEU A 56 -1.28 7.84 1.16
C LEU A 56 -2.72 8.02 0.72
N GLU A 57 -3.01 7.47 -0.44
CA GLU A 57 -4.37 7.42 -0.95
C GLU A 57 -4.67 5.98 -1.33
N SER A 58 -5.86 5.52 -0.93
CA SER A 58 -6.30 4.19 -1.31
C SER A 58 -6.72 4.20 -2.77
N ILE A 59 -6.20 3.27 -3.53
CA ILE A 59 -6.50 3.19 -4.96
C ILE A 59 -6.88 1.76 -5.29
N GLU A 60 -7.39 1.58 -6.50
CA GLU A 60 -7.67 0.26 -6.99
C GLU A 60 -6.42 -0.34 -7.58
N SER A 61 -6.37 -1.67 -7.58
CA SER A 61 -5.25 -2.37 -8.18
C SER A 61 -5.11 -1.96 -9.64
N PRO A 62 -3.90 -1.56 -10.05
CA PRO A 62 -3.71 -1.17 -11.45
C PRO A 62 -3.99 -2.29 -12.41
N GLU A 63 -3.81 -3.52 -11.98
CA GLU A 63 -4.04 -4.65 -12.86
C GLU A 63 -5.47 -5.09 -12.86
N ASP A 64 -6.24 -4.60 -11.93
CA ASP A 64 -7.60 -5.03 -11.80
C ASP A 64 -8.42 -4.69 -13.02
N SER A 65 -8.06 -3.64 -13.68
CA SER A 65 -8.80 -3.23 -14.83
C SER A 65 -8.80 -4.28 -15.92
N SER A 66 -7.84 -5.14 -15.88
CA SER A 66 -7.76 -6.14 -16.92
C SER A 66 -8.73 -7.27 -16.72
N ALA A 67 -9.35 -7.29 -15.64
CA ALA A 67 -10.27 -8.38 -15.39
C ALA A 67 -11.32 -8.39 -16.46
N PRO A 68 -11.45 -9.20 -17.16
CA PRO A 68 -12.44 -9.15 -18.16
C PRO A 68 -13.41 -10.16 -18.09
N LEU A 69 -13.42 -10.10 -17.91
CA LEU A 69 -14.01 -10.52 -17.92
C LEU A 69 -14.48 -11.10 -18.35
N ASP A 70 -14.72 -11.42 -18.58
CA ASP A 70 -15.19 -11.93 -19.03
C ASP A 70 -15.35 -12.43 -19.29
#